data_f039336e83ea9ec8d291a47ba1037894
#
_entry.id   f039336e83ea9ec8d291a47ba1037894
#
_cell.length_a   1.000
_cell.length_b   1.000
_cell.length_c   1.000
_cell.angle_alpha   90.00
_cell.angle_beta   90.00
_cell.angle_gamma   90.00
#
_symmetry.space_group_name_H-M   'P 1'
#
loop_
_entity.id
_entity.type
_entity.pdbx_description
1 polymer ?
#
loop_
_entity_poly.entity_id
_entity_poly.type
_entity_poly.pdbx_seq_one_letter_code
_entity_poly.pdbx_strand_id
1 'polypeptide(L)'
;MGGWAAAPWRLGGCSGRGGLRGAARRWGSSRPGAGDRAATLSDLLQTSVEAEEPDAAAARRERRCPREGTVLLFPGQGSQFVGMCRGLQRYPGVRDMYRLAEKVLGYDLLSLCLEGPRDALDRTQHCQPAVFVASLAAVEKLNHLQPEVVERCVAAAGYSVGEFAALVFAGALGFAEALYAVKVRAEAMQKASEAVPSGMLSVVGRREANYKFACLEARKHCESLGIENPVCTVSNYLFPDSRVIAGHLQFLQENARKYYFKRAKMLPVSGAFHTRLMEPAVEPLAEVLKSIEIQKPLLCVYSNVDGKKYMHSKHIQKLLVKQVVSPVLWEQTMHSVYERKQGTEFPYTYEVGPGNQLGAILKQCNLKAWKQYKHVDSTMCIIAMNIFF
;
A
#
# COMPACT_ATOMS: atom_id res chain seq x y z
N MET A 1 -12.03 -8.14 -28.58
CA MET A 1 -12.77 -8.32 -27.33
C MET A 1 -11.90 -9.21 -26.43
N GLY A 2 -10.91 -8.64 -25.80
CA GLY A 2 -10.08 -9.31 -24.80
C GLY A 2 -10.54 -8.82 -23.44
N GLY A 3 -11.46 -9.57 -22.83
CA GLY A 3 -11.92 -9.29 -21.48
C GLY A 3 -10.77 -9.37 -20.50
N TRP A 4 -10.73 -8.48 -19.55
CA TRP A 4 -10.06 -8.69 -18.29
C TRP A 4 -10.77 -9.86 -17.59
N ALA A 5 -10.45 -11.07 -18.03
CA ALA A 5 -10.87 -12.28 -17.38
C ALA A 5 -10.10 -12.40 -16.10
N ALA A 6 -10.82 -12.43 -15.00
CA ALA A 6 -10.40 -12.75 -13.64
C ALA A 6 -9.25 -11.87 -13.12
N ALA A 7 -9.60 -11.06 -12.14
CA ALA A 7 -8.67 -10.35 -11.29
C ALA A 7 -7.43 -11.19 -10.97
N PRO A 8 -6.26 -10.55 -10.81
CA PRO A 8 -4.98 -11.22 -10.56
C PRO A 8 -4.88 -11.94 -9.21
N TRP A 9 -5.98 -12.15 -8.53
CA TRP A 9 -6.07 -12.93 -7.30
C TRP A 9 -6.03 -14.44 -7.56
N ARG A 10 -5.14 -14.90 -8.47
CA ARG A 10 -4.90 -16.33 -8.55
C ARG A 10 -4.39 -16.81 -7.22
N LEU A 11 -5.24 -17.50 -6.50
CA LEU A 11 -4.87 -18.33 -5.36
C LEU A 11 -3.89 -19.38 -5.89
N GLY A 12 -2.59 -19.13 -5.70
CA GLY A 12 -1.55 -20.09 -6.01
C GLY A 12 -1.80 -21.34 -5.17
N GLY A 13 -2.36 -22.38 -5.78
CA GLY A 13 -2.53 -23.66 -5.14
C GLY A 13 -1.17 -24.32 -4.94
N CYS A 14 -0.68 -24.36 -3.72
CA CYS A 14 0.40 -25.25 -3.31
C CYS A 14 -0.08 -26.69 -3.37
N SER A 15 0.14 -27.39 -4.50
CA SER A 15 0.12 -28.84 -4.55
C SER A 15 1.55 -29.36 -4.50
N GLY A 16 2.08 -29.45 -3.29
CA GLY A 16 3.27 -30.22 -3.01
C GLY A 16 2.89 -31.69 -2.80
N ARG A 17 3.30 -32.56 -3.70
CA ARG A 17 3.58 -33.96 -3.38
C ARG A 17 4.80 -34.41 -4.16
N GLY A 18 5.86 -34.65 -3.40
CA GLY A 18 7.05 -35.33 -3.87
C GLY A 18 6.79 -36.79 -4.20
N GLY A 19 7.52 -37.30 -5.16
CA GLY A 19 7.56 -38.70 -5.53
C GLY A 19 8.81 -38.97 -6.37
N LEU A 20 9.89 -39.25 -5.69
CA LEU A 20 11.09 -39.85 -6.30
C LEU A 20 10.77 -41.28 -6.78
N ARG A 21 10.88 -41.55 -8.08
CA ARG A 21 11.28 -42.87 -8.60
C ARG A 21 11.99 -42.69 -9.93
N GLY A 22 13.19 -43.23 -9.99
CA GLY A 22 14.04 -43.28 -11.14
C GLY A 22 13.55 -44.21 -12.24
N ALA A 23 13.86 -43.88 -13.46
CA ALA A 23 13.83 -44.84 -14.57
C ALA A 23 15.00 -44.59 -15.50
N ALA A 24 15.74 -45.67 -15.72
CA ALA A 24 16.94 -45.77 -16.52
C ALA A 24 16.71 -45.46 -17.99
N ARG A 25 17.64 -44.81 -18.59
CA ARG A 25 17.70 -44.52 -20.05
C ARG A 25 18.32 -45.70 -20.78
N ARG A 26 17.61 -46.23 -21.78
CA ARG A 26 18.19 -47.02 -22.86
C ARG A 26 18.55 -46.11 -24.02
N TRP A 27 19.77 -46.21 -24.46
CA TRP A 27 20.25 -45.64 -25.72
C TRP A 27 19.81 -46.56 -26.88
N GLY A 28 19.15 -45.97 -27.86
CA GLY A 28 18.88 -46.55 -29.16
C GLY A 28 19.56 -45.72 -30.24
N SER A 29 20.52 -46.35 -30.93
CA SER A 29 21.21 -45.79 -32.09
C SER A 29 20.32 -45.82 -33.33
N SER A 30 20.23 -44.72 -34.07
CA SER A 30 19.78 -44.72 -35.46
C SER A 30 20.62 -43.75 -36.26
N ARG A 31 21.08 -44.17 -37.43
CA ARG A 31 22.03 -43.54 -38.35
C ARG A 31 21.36 -42.35 -39.13
N PRO A 32 22.16 -41.47 -39.74
CA PRO A 32 21.71 -40.19 -40.25
C PRO A 32 21.18 -40.28 -41.70
N GLY A 33 20.11 -39.53 -41.96
CA GLY A 33 19.61 -39.19 -43.28
C GLY A 33 19.95 -37.73 -43.60
N ALA A 34 20.40 -37.53 -44.81
CA ALA A 34 21.03 -36.34 -45.38
C ALA A 34 20.15 -35.07 -45.33
N GLY A 35 20.81 -33.92 -45.14
CA GLY A 35 20.34 -32.65 -45.65
C GLY A 35 20.01 -31.56 -44.65
N ASP A 36 20.79 -31.34 -43.59
CA ASP A 36 20.72 -30.09 -42.81
C ASP A 36 21.57 -29.01 -43.51
N ARG A 37 20.88 -28.10 -44.21
CA ARG A 37 21.46 -26.79 -44.54
C ARG A 37 21.65 -26.06 -43.24
N ALA A 38 22.91 -25.75 -42.90
CA ALA A 38 23.23 -24.85 -41.82
C ALA A 38 22.45 -23.53 -41.99
N ALA A 39 21.62 -23.18 -40.99
CA ALA A 39 20.91 -21.92 -40.96
C ALA A 39 21.90 -20.77 -41.12
N THR A 40 21.68 -19.91 -42.10
CA THR A 40 22.56 -18.77 -42.32
C THR A 40 22.35 -17.73 -41.26
N LEU A 41 23.36 -16.87 -41.03
CA LEU A 41 23.25 -15.76 -40.09
C LEU A 41 22.04 -14.87 -40.39
N SER A 42 21.64 -14.81 -41.67
CA SER A 42 20.42 -14.11 -42.14
C SER A 42 19.13 -14.76 -41.63
N ASP A 43 19.05 -16.10 -41.57
CA ASP A 43 17.90 -16.82 -41.06
C ASP A 43 17.75 -16.65 -39.53
N LEU A 44 18.90 -16.62 -38.84
CA LEU A 44 18.96 -16.33 -37.39
C LEU A 44 18.58 -14.88 -37.07
N LEU A 45 18.94 -13.93 -37.92
CA LEU A 45 18.57 -12.52 -37.77
C LEU A 45 17.10 -12.27 -38.14
N GLN A 46 16.50 -13.01 -39.08
CA GLN A 46 15.09 -12.90 -39.37
C GLN A 46 14.19 -13.50 -38.28
N THR A 47 14.60 -14.57 -37.62
CA THR A 47 13.89 -15.13 -36.46
C THR A 47 14.08 -14.33 -35.16
N SER A 48 15.09 -13.47 -35.08
CA SER A 48 15.30 -12.56 -33.93
C SER A 48 14.61 -11.20 -34.10
N VAL A 49 13.95 -10.94 -35.19
CA VAL A 49 13.19 -9.69 -35.47
C VAL A 49 11.68 -9.97 -35.57
N GLU A 50 11.16 -11.01 -34.93
CA GLU A 50 9.82 -10.89 -34.38
C GLU A 50 9.94 -10.00 -33.15
N ALA A 51 10.00 -8.69 -33.44
CA ALA A 51 9.76 -7.69 -32.42
C ALA A 51 8.43 -8.06 -31.77
N GLU A 52 8.47 -8.41 -30.49
CA GLU A 52 7.28 -8.40 -29.65
C GLU A 52 6.59 -7.06 -29.94
N GLU A 53 5.46 -7.09 -30.63
CA GLU A 53 4.63 -5.90 -30.78
C GLU A 53 4.40 -5.37 -29.35
N PRO A 54 4.76 -4.11 -29.07
CA PRO A 54 4.54 -3.54 -27.75
C PRO A 54 3.07 -3.76 -27.43
N ASP A 55 2.81 -4.45 -26.33
CA ASP A 55 1.48 -4.85 -25.87
C ASP A 55 0.50 -3.70 -26.18
N ALA A 56 -0.37 -3.89 -27.18
CA ALA A 56 -1.31 -2.88 -27.66
C ALA A 56 -2.20 -2.34 -26.52
N ALA A 57 -2.33 -3.13 -25.44
CA ALA A 57 -2.99 -2.72 -24.20
C ALA A 57 -2.14 -1.73 -23.40
N ALA A 58 -0.82 -1.90 -23.33
CA ALA A 58 0.10 -0.96 -22.67
C ALA A 58 0.21 0.35 -23.44
N ALA A 59 0.33 0.28 -24.78
CA ALA A 59 0.34 1.45 -25.66
C ALA A 59 -1.01 2.21 -25.65
N ARG A 60 -2.13 1.48 -25.48
CA ARG A 60 -3.47 2.06 -25.32
C ARG A 60 -3.64 2.77 -23.98
N ARG A 61 -2.96 2.29 -22.90
CA ARG A 61 -2.98 2.93 -21.58
C ARG A 61 -2.23 4.26 -21.56
N GLU A 62 -1.12 4.39 -22.30
CA GLU A 62 -0.37 5.65 -22.39
C GLU A 62 -1.11 6.77 -23.14
N ARG A 63 -2.05 6.41 -24.04
CA ARG A 63 -2.83 7.36 -24.84
C ARG A 63 -4.20 7.73 -24.26
N ARG A 64 -4.59 7.17 -23.11
CA ARG A 64 -5.87 7.53 -22.48
C ARG A 64 -5.84 8.98 -22.03
N CYS A 65 -6.88 9.73 -22.43
CA CYS A 65 -7.10 11.08 -21.97
C CYS A 65 -7.13 11.12 -20.44
N PRO A 66 -6.43 12.05 -19.76
CA PRO A 66 -6.49 12.17 -18.31
C PRO A 66 -7.90 12.24 -17.71
N ARG A 67 -8.88 12.70 -18.50
CA ARG A 67 -10.31 12.69 -18.17
C ARG A 67 -10.90 11.31 -17.95
N GLU A 68 -10.36 10.30 -18.59
CA GLU A 68 -10.90 8.93 -18.59
C GLU A 68 -10.21 8.03 -17.55
N GLY A 69 -9.12 8.51 -16.96
CA GLY A 69 -8.36 7.76 -15.97
C GLY A 69 -8.95 7.86 -14.57
N THR A 70 -8.74 6.83 -13.77
CA THR A 70 -9.06 6.81 -12.34
C THR A 70 -7.80 6.66 -11.50
N VAL A 71 -7.87 7.11 -10.25
CA VAL A 71 -6.81 6.94 -9.24
C VAL A 71 -7.41 6.24 -8.03
N LEU A 72 -6.74 5.20 -7.54
CA LEU A 72 -7.12 4.53 -6.31
C LEU A 72 -6.18 4.92 -5.17
N LEU A 73 -6.76 5.31 -4.02
CA LEU A 73 -6.05 5.61 -2.79
C LEU A 73 -6.36 4.54 -1.75
N PHE A 74 -5.30 4.00 -1.13
CA PHE A 74 -5.38 2.92 -0.14
C PHE A 74 -5.00 3.47 1.24
N PRO A 75 -5.90 3.43 2.23
CA PRO A 75 -5.64 3.99 3.55
C PRO A 75 -4.62 3.16 4.34
N GLY A 76 -4.08 3.77 5.38
CA GLY A 76 -3.18 3.15 6.33
C GLY A 76 -3.78 2.95 7.70
N GLN A 77 -2.94 2.55 8.67
CA GLN A 77 -3.30 2.42 10.08
C GLN A 77 -3.89 3.73 10.62
N GLY A 78 -4.96 3.63 11.40
CA GLY A 78 -5.77 4.75 11.89
C GLY A 78 -7.10 4.92 11.14
N SER A 79 -7.31 4.13 10.07
CA SER A 79 -8.58 4.11 9.32
C SER A 79 -9.53 2.99 9.78
N GLN A 80 -9.03 2.00 10.55
CA GLN A 80 -9.80 0.86 11.02
C GLN A 80 -10.89 1.27 12.02
N PHE A 81 -11.97 0.49 12.02
CA PHE A 81 -13.04 0.56 13.03
C PHE A 81 -13.83 -0.75 13.04
N VAL A 82 -14.42 -1.09 14.18
CA VAL A 82 -15.24 -2.29 14.30
C VAL A 82 -16.47 -2.17 13.42
N GLY A 83 -16.75 -3.19 12.62
CA GLY A 83 -17.82 -3.22 11.63
C GLY A 83 -17.40 -2.81 10.21
N MET A 84 -16.15 -2.44 9.97
CA MET A 84 -15.66 -1.90 8.70
C MET A 84 -15.80 -2.82 7.47
N CYS A 85 -16.01 -4.11 7.66
CA CYS A 85 -16.14 -5.09 6.57
C CYS A 85 -17.58 -5.58 6.36
N ARG A 86 -18.56 -5.03 7.09
CA ARG A 86 -19.93 -5.53 7.11
C ARG A 86 -20.58 -5.52 5.73
N GLY A 87 -20.33 -4.51 4.92
CA GLY A 87 -20.88 -4.36 3.57
C GLY A 87 -20.09 -5.06 2.47
N LEU A 88 -18.96 -5.72 2.79
CA LEU A 88 -18.04 -6.28 1.78
C LEU A 88 -18.23 -7.78 1.54
N GLN A 89 -18.69 -8.54 2.54
CA GLN A 89 -18.70 -10.01 2.52
C GLN A 89 -19.53 -10.65 1.39
N ARG A 90 -20.47 -9.92 0.82
CA ARG A 90 -21.35 -10.41 -0.26
C ARG A 90 -20.71 -10.36 -1.65
N TYR A 91 -19.59 -9.65 -1.81
CA TYR A 91 -18.94 -9.54 -3.10
C TYR A 91 -18.08 -10.76 -3.40
N PRO A 92 -17.99 -11.16 -4.68
CA PRO A 92 -17.20 -12.31 -5.09
C PRO A 92 -15.75 -12.21 -4.60
N GLY A 93 -15.17 -13.35 -4.20
CA GLY A 93 -13.78 -13.42 -3.76
C GLY A 93 -13.50 -12.91 -2.35
N VAL A 94 -14.32 -12.01 -1.78
CA VAL A 94 -14.05 -11.41 -0.47
C VAL A 94 -13.99 -12.43 0.65
N ARG A 95 -14.92 -13.40 0.68
CA ARG A 95 -14.89 -14.47 1.70
C ARG A 95 -13.64 -15.35 1.58
N ASP A 96 -13.20 -15.60 0.36
CA ASP A 96 -12.00 -16.40 0.12
C ASP A 96 -10.72 -15.64 0.51
N MET A 97 -10.70 -14.32 0.31
CA MET A 97 -9.63 -13.46 0.82
C MET A 97 -9.52 -13.55 2.35
N TYR A 98 -10.64 -13.49 3.09
CA TYR A 98 -10.63 -13.61 4.55
C TYR A 98 -10.28 -15.02 5.03
N ARG A 99 -10.74 -16.09 4.35
CA ARG A 99 -10.31 -17.46 4.64
C ARG A 99 -8.81 -17.67 4.43
N LEU A 100 -8.26 -17.05 3.37
CA LEU A 100 -6.82 -17.08 3.14
C LEU A 100 -6.07 -16.24 4.18
N ALA A 101 -6.64 -15.09 4.56
CA ALA A 101 -6.08 -14.26 5.62
C ALA A 101 -6.01 -15.01 6.95
N GLU A 102 -7.05 -15.73 7.34
CA GLU A 102 -7.06 -16.57 8.54
C GLU A 102 -5.93 -17.63 8.52
N LYS A 103 -5.73 -18.29 7.37
CA LYS A 103 -4.63 -19.26 7.21
C LYS A 103 -3.24 -18.64 7.35
N VAL A 104 -3.03 -17.46 6.79
CA VAL A 104 -1.75 -16.74 6.84
C VAL A 104 -1.50 -16.15 8.22
N LEU A 105 -2.52 -15.58 8.83
CA LEU A 105 -2.40 -14.86 10.10
C LEU A 105 -2.45 -15.80 11.31
N GLY A 106 -3.22 -16.88 11.23
CA GLY A 106 -3.44 -17.83 12.32
C GLY A 106 -4.57 -17.45 13.29
N TYR A 107 -5.42 -16.45 12.91
CA TYR A 107 -6.60 -16.04 13.65
C TYR A 107 -7.71 -15.53 12.71
N ASP A 108 -8.95 -15.52 13.18
CA ASP A 108 -10.12 -15.01 12.42
C ASP A 108 -10.09 -13.47 12.34
N LEU A 109 -9.52 -12.97 11.24
CA LEU A 109 -9.45 -11.54 10.96
C LEU A 109 -10.82 -10.94 10.69
N LEU A 110 -11.73 -11.71 10.06
CA LEU A 110 -13.06 -11.20 9.70
C LEU A 110 -13.89 -10.92 10.95
N SER A 111 -13.95 -11.87 11.89
CA SER A 111 -14.63 -11.65 13.17
C SER A 111 -14.04 -10.48 13.93
N LEU A 112 -12.71 -10.33 13.96
CA LEU A 112 -12.09 -9.17 14.59
C LEU A 112 -12.50 -7.84 13.92
N CYS A 113 -12.58 -7.80 12.60
CA CYS A 113 -13.03 -6.61 11.86
C CYS A 113 -14.51 -6.28 12.09
N LEU A 114 -15.38 -7.29 12.26
CA LEU A 114 -16.83 -7.13 12.39
C LEU A 114 -17.27 -6.84 13.81
N GLU A 115 -16.68 -7.53 14.77
CA GLU A 115 -17.15 -7.61 16.15
C GLU A 115 -16.16 -7.02 17.16
N GLY A 116 -14.87 -6.90 16.78
CA GLY A 116 -13.83 -6.41 17.68
C GLY A 116 -13.32 -7.49 18.64
N PRO A 117 -12.86 -7.15 19.84
CA PRO A 117 -12.96 -5.82 20.47
C PRO A 117 -12.07 -4.76 19.82
N ARG A 118 -12.44 -3.50 19.99
CA ARG A 118 -11.74 -2.36 19.39
C ARG A 118 -10.25 -2.32 19.77
N ASP A 119 -9.95 -2.53 21.05
CA ASP A 119 -8.57 -2.48 21.57
C ASP A 119 -7.68 -3.54 20.92
N ALA A 120 -8.24 -4.72 20.61
CA ALA A 120 -7.51 -5.75 19.86
C ALA A 120 -7.29 -5.33 18.40
N LEU A 121 -8.31 -4.76 17.74
CA LEU A 121 -8.23 -4.28 16.36
C LEU A 121 -7.26 -3.10 16.23
N ASP A 122 -7.14 -2.24 17.23
CA ASP A 122 -6.25 -1.08 17.26
C ASP A 122 -4.77 -1.46 17.49
N ARG A 123 -4.47 -2.68 17.95
CA ARG A 123 -3.07 -3.16 18.04
C ARG A 123 -2.45 -3.26 16.66
N THR A 124 -1.24 -2.73 16.51
CA THR A 124 -0.53 -2.66 15.21
C THR A 124 -0.49 -3.99 14.48
N GLN A 125 -0.22 -5.08 15.20
CA GLN A 125 -0.17 -6.45 14.65
C GLN A 125 -1.48 -6.93 14.02
N HIS A 126 -2.62 -6.42 14.46
CA HIS A 126 -3.93 -6.75 13.92
C HIS A 126 -4.45 -5.68 12.95
N CYS A 127 -4.20 -4.41 13.26
CA CYS A 127 -4.67 -3.27 12.50
C CYS A 127 -4.14 -3.27 11.07
N GLN A 128 -2.83 -3.49 10.87
CA GLN A 128 -2.25 -3.44 9.54
C GLN A 128 -2.79 -4.53 8.62
N PRO A 129 -2.84 -5.82 9.00
CA PRO A 129 -3.51 -6.85 8.20
C PRO A 129 -4.98 -6.54 7.95
N ALA A 130 -5.70 -6.02 8.94
CA ALA A 130 -7.12 -5.69 8.81
C ALA A 130 -7.37 -4.60 7.77
N VAL A 131 -6.61 -3.50 7.80
CA VAL A 131 -6.72 -2.42 6.82
C VAL A 131 -6.30 -2.88 5.43
N PHE A 132 -5.23 -3.69 5.32
CA PHE A 132 -4.76 -4.25 4.06
C PHE A 132 -5.85 -5.12 3.39
N VAL A 133 -6.41 -6.10 4.10
CA VAL A 133 -7.43 -7.01 3.54
C VAL A 133 -8.72 -6.25 3.24
N ALA A 134 -9.18 -5.37 4.15
CA ALA A 134 -10.38 -4.57 3.94
C ALA A 134 -10.27 -3.63 2.73
N SER A 135 -9.08 -3.08 2.47
CA SER A 135 -8.84 -2.23 1.31
C SER A 135 -8.97 -3.00 0.00
N LEU A 136 -8.40 -4.21 -0.07
CA LEU A 136 -8.51 -5.06 -1.26
C LEU A 136 -9.92 -5.62 -1.43
N ALA A 137 -10.62 -5.94 -0.34
CA ALA A 137 -12.04 -6.30 -0.38
C ALA A 137 -12.93 -5.15 -0.87
N ALA A 138 -12.57 -3.89 -0.57
CA ALA A 138 -13.26 -2.73 -1.11
C ALA A 138 -12.99 -2.54 -2.63
N VAL A 139 -11.82 -2.96 -3.14
CA VAL A 139 -11.57 -3.02 -4.58
C VAL A 139 -12.47 -4.05 -5.26
N GLU A 140 -12.69 -5.23 -4.66
CA GLU A 140 -13.63 -6.23 -5.19
C GLU A 140 -15.07 -5.67 -5.25
N LYS A 141 -15.51 -4.97 -4.22
CA LYS A 141 -16.79 -4.25 -4.26
C LYS A 141 -16.84 -3.25 -5.40
N LEU A 142 -15.80 -2.41 -5.56
CA LEU A 142 -15.73 -1.41 -6.61
C LEU A 142 -15.75 -2.06 -7.99
N ASN A 143 -14.97 -3.12 -8.18
CA ASN A 143 -14.90 -3.87 -9.43
C ASN A 143 -16.26 -4.52 -9.80
N HIS A 144 -16.98 -5.01 -8.81
CA HIS A 144 -18.31 -5.60 -9.03
C HIS A 144 -19.37 -4.56 -9.41
N LEU A 145 -19.34 -3.38 -8.77
CA LEU A 145 -20.33 -2.33 -8.97
C LEU A 145 -20.02 -1.40 -10.15
N GLN A 146 -18.76 -1.12 -10.40
CA GLN A 146 -18.26 -0.16 -11.39
C GLN A 146 -16.94 -0.68 -12.00
N PRO A 147 -16.96 -1.77 -12.78
CA PRO A 147 -15.75 -2.40 -13.31
C PRO A 147 -14.92 -1.43 -14.17
N GLU A 148 -15.58 -0.52 -14.87
CA GLU A 148 -14.93 0.50 -15.70
C GLU A 148 -14.02 1.44 -14.88
N VAL A 149 -14.28 1.63 -13.59
CA VAL A 149 -13.42 2.43 -12.70
C VAL A 149 -12.10 1.73 -12.48
N VAL A 150 -12.14 0.42 -12.24
CA VAL A 150 -10.94 -0.40 -12.03
C VAL A 150 -10.15 -0.57 -13.32
N GLU A 151 -10.83 -0.83 -14.43
CA GLU A 151 -10.23 -0.97 -15.76
C GLU A 151 -9.52 0.29 -16.25
N ARG A 152 -10.05 1.47 -15.90
CA ARG A 152 -9.48 2.78 -16.25
C ARG A 152 -8.45 3.28 -15.24
N CYS A 153 -8.09 2.49 -14.23
CA CYS A 153 -7.13 2.91 -13.23
C CYS A 153 -5.73 3.12 -13.86
N VAL A 154 -5.21 4.33 -13.70
CA VAL A 154 -3.90 4.73 -14.23
C VAL A 154 -2.86 4.88 -13.13
N ALA A 155 -3.29 5.08 -11.89
CA ALA A 155 -2.39 5.24 -10.76
C ALA A 155 -3.02 4.75 -9.46
N ALA A 156 -2.17 4.22 -8.59
CA ALA A 156 -2.52 3.84 -7.22
C ALA A 156 -1.51 4.43 -6.25
N ALA A 157 -1.98 4.87 -5.08
CA ALA A 157 -1.12 5.31 -4.00
C ALA A 157 -1.68 4.80 -2.67
N GLY A 158 -0.81 4.25 -1.84
CA GLY A 158 -1.17 3.74 -0.53
C GLY A 158 -0.42 4.46 0.57
N TYR A 159 -1.10 4.71 1.69
CA TYR A 159 -0.52 5.37 2.86
C TYR A 159 0.04 4.33 3.82
N SER A 160 1.34 4.31 4.05
CA SER A 160 2.03 3.36 4.93
C SER A 160 1.70 1.91 4.56
N VAL A 161 0.97 1.14 5.37
CA VAL A 161 0.55 -0.23 5.03
C VAL A 161 -0.30 -0.28 3.76
N GLY A 162 -1.05 0.77 3.44
CA GLY A 162 -1.82 0.87 2.20
C GLY A 162 -0.95 0.78 0.93
N GLU A 163 0.35 1.08 1.01
CA GLU A 163 1.28 0.93 -0.12
C GLU A 163 1.41 -0.55 -0.54
N PHE A 164 1.37 -1.49 0.41
CA PHE A 164 1.31 -2.93 0.10
C PHE A 164 0.03 -3.29 -0.65
N ALA A 165 -1.12 -2.77 -0.23
CA ALA A 165 -2.38 -2.99 -0.91
C ALA A 165 -2.38 -2.39 -2.33
N ALA A 166 -1.81 -1.20 -2.52
CA ALA A 166 -1.65 -0.58 -3.83
C ALA A 166 -0.75 -1.41 -4.76
N LEU A 167 0.32 -2.01 -4.25
CA LEU A 167 1.22 -2.88 -5.01
C LEU A 167 0.56 -4.22 -5.38
N VAL A 168 -0.24 -4.79 -4.49
CA VAL A 168 -1.05 -5.98 -4.81
C VAL A 168 -2.09 -5.67 -5.88
N PHE A 169 -2.81 -4.57 -5.74
CA PHE A 169 -3.76 -4.10 -6.76
C PHE A 169 -3.10 -3.89 -8.13
N ALA A 170 -1.89 -3.38 -8.15
CA ALA A 170 -1.11 -3.16 -9.37
C ALA A 170 -0.44 -4.44 -9.92
N GLY A 171 -0.65 -5.61 -9.32
CA GLY A 171 -0.08 -6.88 -9.74
C GLY A 171 1.42 -7.02 -9.47
N ALA A 172 2.00 -6.16 -8.64
CA ALA A 172 3.42 -6.23 -8.29
C ALA A 172 3.72 -7.26 -7.21
N LEU A 173 2.77 -7.55 -6.33
CA LEU A 173 2.85 -8.52 -5.24
C LEU A 173 1.64 -9.45 -5.28
N GLY A 174 1.83 -10.72 -4.95
CA GLY A 174 0.73 -11.65 -4.68
C GLY A 174 0.04 -11.31 -3.35
N PHE A 175 -1.27 -11.62 -3.26
CA PHE A 175 -2.05 -11.30 -2.05
C PHE A 175 -1.53 -12.02 -0.80
N ALA A 176 -1.27 -13.32 -0.88
CA ALA A 176 -0.84 -14.12 0.26
C ALA A 176 0.55 -13.70 0.75
N GLU A 177 1.47 -13.51 -0.19
CA GLU A 177 2.85 -13.10 0.08
C GLU A 177 2.89 -11.68 0.68
N ALA A 178 2.12 -10.75 0.12
CA ALA A 178 2.02 -9.40 0.64
C ALA A 178 1.38 -9.36 2.04
N LEU A 179 0.34 -10.17 2.28
CA LEU A 179 -0.28 -10.29 3.60
C LEU A 179 0.69 -10.87 4.63
N TYR A 180 1.50 -11.85 4.25
CA TYR A 180 2.54 -12.39 5.12
C TYR A 180 3.62 -11.33 5.44
N ALA A 181 4.05 -10.56 4.45
CA ALA A 181 4.97 -9.43 4.68
C ALA A 181 4.36 -8.37 5.60
N VAL A 182 3.07 -8.04 5.43
CA VAL A 182 2.33 -7.12 6.31
C VAL A 182 2.22 -7.67 7.73
N LYS A 183 1.97 -8.99 7.90
CA LYS A 183 1.98 -9.65 9.22
C LYS A 183 3.32 -9.45 9.92
N VAL A 184 4.42 -9.85 9.27
CA VAL A 184 5.77 -9.73 9.85
C VAL A 184 6.12 -8.28 10.16
N ARG A 185 5.80 -7.35 9.25
CA ARG A 185 5.96 -5.91 9.45
C ARG A 185 5.21 -5.43 10.69
N ALA A 186 3.94 -5.80 10.80
CA ALA A 186 3.06 -5.35 11.86
C ALA A 186 3.48 -5.88 13.24
N GLU A 187 3.83 -7.16 13.33
CA GLU A 187 4.32 -7.81 14.56
C GLU A 187 5.65 -7.20 15.02
N ALA A 188 6.60 -6.99 14.10
CA ALA A 188 7.88 -6.39 14.42
C ALA A 188 7.75 -4.92 14.83
N MET A 189 6.88 -4.14 14.17
CA MET A 189 6.59 -2.76 14.56
C MET A 189 5.86 -2.67 15.91
N GLN A 190 4.97 -3.62 16.21
CA GLN A 190 4.32 -3.73 17.53
C GLN A 190 5.37 -3.94 18.62
N LYS A 191 6.27 -4.93 18.45
CA LYS A 191 7.35 -5.22 19.40
C LYS A 191 8.30 -4.01 19.59
N ALA A 192 8.67 -3.34 18.50
CA ALA A 192 9.50 -2.14 18.56
C ALA A 192 8.82 -1.00 19.35
N SER A 193 7.49 -0.85 19.20
CA SER A 193 6.70 0.14 19.94
C SER A 193 6.61 -0.16 21.44
N GLU A 194 6.57 -1.43 21.82
CA GLU A 194 6.51 -1.87 23.21
C GLU A 194 7.87 -1.73 23.91
N ALA A 195 8.97 -1.77 23.15
CA ALA A 195 10.32 -1.66 23.69
C ALA A 195 10.70 -0.22 24.13
N VAL A 196 10.16 0.81 23.44
CA VAL A 196 10.48 2.21 23.71
C VAL A 196 9.20 3.03 23.81
N PRO A 197 8.85 3.56 25.00
CA PRO A 197 7.71 4.45 25.17
C PRO A 197 7.82 5.67 24.25
N SER A 198 6.93 5.74 23.26
CA SER A 198 6.95 6.78 22.24
C SER A 198 5.56 6.94 21.63
N GLY A 199 5.37 7.93 20.77
CA GLY A 199 4.07 8.17 20.19
C GLY A 199 4.13 9.00 18.92
N MET A 200 2.95 9.39 18.42
CA MET A 200 2.78 10.24 17.25
C MET A 200 1.85 11.42 17.57
N LEU A 201 2.26 12.62 17.19
CA LEU A 201 1.55 13.87 17.39
C LEU A 201 1.18 14.48 16.04
N SER A 202 -0.12 14.52 15.74
CA SER A 202 -0.63 15.24 14.57
C SER A 202 -0.63 16.73 14.85
N VAL A 203 0.04 17.49 14.02
CA VAL A 203 0.26 18.93 14.19
C VAL A 203 -0.20 19.69 12.95
N VAL A 204 -0.98 20.77 13.16
CA VAL A 204 -1.25 21.77 12.16
C VAL A 204 -0.57 23.07 12.59
N GLY A 205 0.40 23.53 11.82
CA GLY A 205 1.18 24.74 12.09
C GLY A 205 0.55 26.01 11.51
N ARG A 206 1.01 27.15 12.01
CA ARG A 206 0.88 28.45 11.34
C ARG A 206 2.06 28.62 10.36
N ARG A 207 2.08 29.70 9.61
CA ARG A 207 3.19 30.02 8.68
C ARG A 207 4.56 30.08 9.36
N GLU A 208 4.59 30.51 10.61
CA GLU A 208 5.79 30.68 11.43
C GLU A 208 6.26 29.35 12.05
N ALA A 209 5.48 28.30 11.93
CA ALA A 209 5.80 27.01 12.57
C ALA A 209 7.07 26.40 11.97
N ASN A 210 8.07 26.17 12.82
CA ASN A 210 9.29 25.51 12.43
C ASN A 210 9.36 24.11 13.08
N TYR A 211 8.87 23.13 12.36
CA TYR A 211 8.80 21.74 12.84
C TYR A 211 10.17 21.14 13.17
N LYS A 212 11.22 21.48 12.37
CA LYS A 212 12.57 20.97 12.60
C LYS A 212 13.16 21.53 13.90
N PHE A 213 12.95 22.81 14.14
CA PHE A 213 13.39 23.47 15.38
C PHE A 213 12.64 22.91 16.58
N ALA A 214 11.32 22.74 16.51
CA ALA A 214 10.53 22.15 17.58
C ALA A 214 11.00 20.73 17.95
N CYS A 215 11.30 19.90 16.93
CA CYS A 215 11.85 18.57 17.15
C CYS A 215 13.27 18.60 17.77
N LEU A 216 14.10 19.58 17.40
CA LEU A 216 15.44 19.73 17.97
C LEU A 216 15.36 20.08 19.46
N GLU A 217 14.52 21.06 19.82
CA GLU A 217 14.34 21.45 21.21
C GLU A 217 13.74 20.31 22.07
N ALA A 218 12.81 19.55 21.50
CA ALA A 218 12.28 18.37 22.19
C ALA A 218 13.37 17.32 22.47
N ARG A 219 14.28 17.06 21.51
CA ARG A 219 15.41 16.14 21.74
C ARG A 219 16.35 16.65 22.81
N LYS A 220 16.75 17.94 22.76
CA LYS A 220 17.59 18.54 23.80
C LYS A 220 16.98 18.44 25.19
N HIS A 221 15.67 18.65 25.28
CA HIS A 221 14.96 18.48 26.55
C HIS A 221 15.02 17.03 27.03
N CYS A 222 14.79 16.05 26.16
CA CYS A 222 14.91 14.64 26.52
C CYS A 222 16.33 14.26 26.93
N GLU A 223 17.37 14.80 26.28
CA GLU A 223 18.79 14.64 26.68
C GLU A 223 19.04 15.19 28.07
N SER A 224 18.49 16.36 28.42
CA SER A 224 18.60 16.95 29.75
C SER A 224 17.91 16.12 30.85
N LEU A 225 16.97 15.25 30.47
CA LEU A 225 16.33 14.29 31.37
C LEU A 225 17.04 12.92 31.40
N GLY A 226 18.20 12.80 30.78
CA GLY A 226 18.99 11.57 30.75
C GLY A 226 18.51 10.50 29.74
N ILE A 227 17.62 10.85 28.82
CA ILE A 227 17.20 9.92 27.76
C ILE A 227 18.34 9.85 26.73
N GLU A 228 18.94 8.69 26.61
CA GLU A 228 19.98 8.45 25.62
C GLU A 228 19.38 8.38 24.19
N ASN A 229 20.03 9.07 23.25
CA ASN A 229 19.65 9.05 21.83
C ASN A 229 18.15 9.32 21.58
N PRO A 230 17.55 10.39 22.12
CA PRO A 230 16.13 10.62 21.99
C PRO A 230 15.70 10.85 20.53
N VAL A 231 14.52 10.35 20.20
CA VAL A 231 13.92 10.53 18.87
C VAL A 231 12.77 11.51 18.97
N CYS A 232 12.80 12.53 18.12
CA CYS A 232 11.68 13.40 17.84
C CYS A 232 11.86 13.95 16.42
N THR A 233 11.07 13.49 15.47
CA THR A 233 11.21 13.85 14.04
C THR A 233 9.85 13.94 13.37
N VAL A 234 9.80 14.64 12.24
CA VAL A 234 8.62 14.58 11.35
C VAL A 234 8.58 13.19 10.70
N SER A 235 7.52 12.46 10.97
CA SER A 235 7.29 11.10 10.45
C SER A 235 6.34 11.07 9.24
N ASN A 236 5.46 12.06 9.09
CA ASN A 236 4.54 12.13 7.96
C ASN A 236 4.35 13.57 7.50
N TYR A 237 4.45 13.77 6.19
CA TYR A 237 4.12 15.02 5.51
C TYR A 237 2.74 14.85 4.88
N LEU A 238 1.70 15.44 5.47
CA LEU A 238 0.30 15.22 5.07
C LEU A 238 -0.18 16.21 4.01
N PHE A 239 -0.05 17.50 4.31
CA PHE A 239 -0.35 18.63 3.41
C PHE A 239 0.42 19.86 3.90
N PRO A 240 0.48 21.00 3.18
CA PRO A 240 1.42 22.11 3.44
C PRO A 240 1.58 22.52 4.91
N ASP A 241 0.48 22.62 5.65
CA ASP A 241 0.49 23.08 7.05
C ASP A 241 0.34 21.95 8.07
N SER A 242 0.37 20.67 7.64
CA SER A 242 0.15 19.53 8.52
C SER A 242 1.23 18.49 8.43
N ARG A 243 1.73 18.12 9.61
CA ARG A 243 2.75 17.08 9.79
C ARG A 243 2.34 16.15 10.94
N VAL A 244 2.92 14.96 10.92
CA VAL A 244 2.95 14.13 12.12
C VAL A 244 4.38 14.12 12.63
N ILE A 245 4.56 14.41 13.90
CA ILE A 245 5.83 14.29 14.61
C ILE A 245 5.77 13.02 15.45
N ALA A 246 6.84 12.23 15.41
CA ALA A 246 6.90 10.96 16.12
C ALA A 246 8.19 10.85 16.94
N GLY A 247 8.09 10.16 18.08
CA GLY A 247 9.18 9.97 19.03
C GLY A 247 8.78 10.23 20.47
N HIS A 248 9.69 10.84 21.25
CA HIS A 248 9.48 11.30 22.62
C HIS A 248 8.78 12.67 22.56
N LEU A 249 7.51 12.73 22.88
CA LEU A 249 6.63 13.84 22.50
C LEU A 249 6.12 14.69 23.66
N GLN A 250 6.35 14.30 24.92
CA GLN A 250 5.80 15.00 26.08
C GLN A 250 6.10 16.50 26.04
N PHE A 251 7.35 16.87 25.80
CA PHE A 251 7.77 18.27 25.70
C PHE A 251 6.99 19.06 24.64
N LEU A 252 6.76 18.48 23.43
CA LEU A 252 6.02 19.15 22.38
C LEU A 252 4.53 19.25 22.68
N GLN A 253 3.97 18.26 23.36
CA GLN A 253 2.58 18.28 23.78
C GLN A 253 2.29 19.43 24.75
N GLU A 254 3.19 19.65 25.71
CA GLU A 254 3.11 20.71 26.71
C GLU A 254 3.40 22.10 26.12
N ASN A 255 4.31 22.17 25.16
CA ASN A 255 4.82 23.42 24.58
C ASN A 255 4.32 23.73 23.16
N ALA A 256 3.28 23.09 22.68
CA ALA A 256 2.81 23.20 21.29
C ALA A 256 2.60 24.65 20.82
N ARG A 257 2.05 25.52 21.67
CA ARG A 257 1.77 26.93 21.34
C ARG A 257 3.04 27.75 21.13
N LYS A 258 4.14 27.44 21.84
CA LYS A 258 5.45 28.10 21.70
C LYS A 258 6.04 27.94 20.30
N TYR A 259 5.68 26.81 19.61
CA TYR A 259 6.16 26.50 18.28
C TYR A 259 5.15 26.86 17.17
N TYR A 260 4.20 27.73 17.47
CA TYR A 260 3.16 28.18 16.53
C TYR A 260 2.29 27.05 15.99
N PHE A 261 2.09 25.98 16.79
CA PHE A 261 1.17 24.92 16.44
C PHE A 261 -0.26 25.35 16.76
N LYS A 262 -1.08 25.51 15.71
CA LYS A 262 -2.49 25.86 15.83
C LYS A 262 -3.28 24.72 16.46
N ARG A 263 -2.93 23.49 16.14
CA ARG A 263 -3.52 22.26 16.69
C ARG A 263 -2.42 21.21 16.85
N ALA A 264 -2.41 20.55 17.99
CA ALA A 264 -1.58 19.39 18.27
C ALA A 264 -2.45 18.34 18.97
N LYS A 265 -2.52 17.13 18.43
CA LYS A 265 -3.32 16.02 18.95
C LYS A 265 -2.52 14.72 18.88
N MET A 266 -2.40 14.03 20.03
CA MET A 266 -1.84 12.68 20.08
C MET A 266 -2.71 11.73 19.25
N LEU A 267 -2.05 10.92 18.45
CA LEU A 267 -2.70 9.85 17.70
C LEU A 267 -2.82 8.59 18.55
N PRO A 268 -3.91 7.82 18.46
CA PRO A 268 -4.10 6.60 19.21
C PRO A 268 -3.31 5.44 18.57
N VAL A 269 -1.99 5.53 18.63
CA VAL A 269 -1.05 4.53 18.11
C VAL A 269 -0.02 4.18 19.16
N SER A 270 0.52 2.97 19.10
CA SER A 270 1.37 2.40 20.15
C SER A 270 2.82 2.88 20.12
N GLY A 271 3.28 3.57 19.06
CA GLY A 271 4.70 3.93 18.97
C GLY A 271 5.00 4.97 17.90
N ALA A 272 6.28 5.32 17.77
CA ALA A 272 6.80 6.33 16.85
C ALA A 272 7.10 5.72 15.48
N PHE A 273 6.07 5.38 14.72
CA PHE A 273 6.20 4.81 13.38
C PHE A 273 6.93 5.75 12.42
N HIS A 274 7.58 5.17 11.42
CA HIS A 274 8.32 5.92 10.39
C HIS A 274 9.48 6.75 10.95
N THR A 275 10.10 6.26 12.05
CA THR A 275 11.31 6.80 12.65
C THR A 275 12.32 5.68 12.92
N ARG A 276 13.54 6.04 13.29
CA ARG A 276 14.58 5.06 13.66
C ARG A 276 14.20 4.15 14.85
N LEU A 277 13.17 4.50 15.64
CA LEU A 277 12.67 3.61 16.70
C LEU A 277 12.03 2.33 16.14
N MET A 278 11.69 2.31 14.84
CA MET A 278 11.20 1.12 14.14
C MET A 278 12.32 0.29 13.49
N GLU A 279 13.59 0.60 13.70
CA GLU A 279 14.75 -0.14 13.15
C GLU A 279 14.67 -1.65 13.40
N PRO A 280 14.19 -2.15 14.57
CA PRO A 280 14.03 -3.58 14.80
C PRO A 280 13.09 -4.29 13.82
N ALA A 281 12.23 -3.56 13.12
CA ALA A 281 11.31 -4.13 12.14
C ALA A 281 11.90 -4.19 10.72
N VAL A 282 13.07 -3.59 10.48
CA VAL A 282 13.69 -3.51 9.15
C VAL A 282 14.16 -4.89 8.68
N GLU A 283 14.95 -5.59 9.47
CA GLU A 283 15.53 -6.87 9.08
C GLU A 283 14.47 -7.98 8.89
N PRO A 284 13.51 -8.18 9.83
CA PRO A 284 12.45 -9.17 9.62
C PRO A 284 11.66 -8.94 8.33
N LEU A 285 11.33 -7.69 8.01
CA LEU A 285 10.63 -7.36 6.77
C LEU A 285 11.52 -7.57 5.54
N ALA A 286 12.80 -7.21 5.62
CA ALA A 286 13.74 -7.39 4.53
C ALA A 286 13.90 -8.87 4.15
N GLU A 287 14.01 -9.77 5.12
CA GLU A 287 14.12 -11.21 4.89
C GLU A 287 12.87 -11.78 4.19
N VAL A 288 11.68 -11.38 4.62
CA VAL A 288 10.44 -11.80 3.95
C VAL A 288 10.40 -11.27 2.52
N LEU A 289 10.69 -9.99 2.30
CA LEU A 289 10.63 -9.41 0.95
C LEU A 289 11.70 -9.95 0.01
N LYS A 290 12.82 -10.51 0.51
CA LYS A 290 13.80 -11.24 -0.31
C LYS A 290 13.24 -12.56 -0.86
N SER A 291 12.33 -13.20 -0.13
CA SER A 291 11.72 -14.47 -0.51
C SER A 291 10.49 -14.33 -1.42
N ILE A 292 9.97 -13.12 -1.57
CA ILE A 292 8.77 -12.83 -2.38
C ILE A 292 9.18 -12.45 -3.81
N GLU A 293 8.50 -13.04 -4.79
CA GLU A 293 8.62 -12.62 -6.16
C GLU A 293 7.88 -11.30 -6.38
N ILE A 294 8.63 -10.24 -6.71
CA ILE A 294 8.10 -8.91 -6.94
C ILE A 294 8.14 -8.59 -8.44
N GLN A 295 6.97 -8.35 -9.01
CA GLN A 295 6.80 -8.00 -10.42
C GLN A 295 6.82 -6.48 -10.65
N LYS A 296 7.00 -6.06 -11.90
CA LYS A 296 6.79 -4.66 -12.29
C LYS A 296 5.31 -4.32 -12.17
N PRO A 297 4.93 -3.21 -11.53
CA PRO A 297 3.52 -2.81 -11.44
C PRO A 297 2.90 -2.57 -12.82
N LEU A 298 1.67 -3.03 -13.03
CA LEU A 298 0.90 -2.86 -14.26
C LEU A 298 0.39 -1.43 -14.47
N LEU A 299 0.42 -0.62 -13.42
CA LEU A 299 0.05 0.80 -13.43
C LEU A 299 0.99 1.60 -12.53
N CYS A 300 0.89 2.93 -12.54
CA CYS A 300 1.75 3.76 -11.72
C CYS A 300 1.43 3.57 -10.23
N VAL A 301 2.39 3.08 -9.43
CA VAL A 301 2.33 3.06 -7.96
C VAL A 301 3.41 3.97 -7.43
N TYR A 302 3.10 4.73 -6.38
CA TYR A 302 3.99 5.73 -5.80
C TYR A 302 4.51 5.29 -4.43
N SER A 303 5.83 5.47 -4.22
CA SER A 303 6.48 5.16 -2.95
C SER A 303 6.26 6.26 -1.92
N ASN A 304 6.02 5.87 -0.67
CA ASN A 304 5.94 6.81 0.46
C ASN A 304 7.29 7.44 0.82
N VAL A 305 8.41 6.79 0.48
CA VAL A 305 9.76 7.22 0.88
C VAL A 305 10.25 8.42 0.10
N ASP A 306 9.93 8.50 -1.18
CA ASP A 306 10.40 9.58 -2.07
C ASP A 306 9.28 10.27 -2.87
N GLY A 307 8.03 9.84 -2.73
CA GLY A 307 6.87 10.37 -3.45
C GLY A 307 6.91 10.12 -4.96
N LYS A 308 7.76 9.20 -5.43
CA LYS A 308 7.96 8.93 -6.86
C LYS A 308 7.37 7.58 -7.27
N LYS A 309 7.20 7.40 -8.59
CA LYS A 309 6.72 6.14 -9.17
C LYS A 309 7.76 5.03 -8.99
N TYR A 310 7.29 3.84 -8.69
CA TYR A 310 8.10 2.64 -8.79
C TYR A 310 8.42 2.32 -10.25
N MET A 311 9.70 2.20 -10.56
CA MET A 311 10.18 1.91 -11.91
C MET A 311 10.59 0.45 -12.11
N HIS A 312 11.10 -0.20 -11.06
CA HIS A 312 11.66 -1.55 -11.12
C HIS A 312 11.33 -2.34 -9.86
N SER A 313 11.17 -3.67 -9.98
CA SER A 313 10.85 -4.57 -8.87
C SER A 313 11.86 -4.50 -7.71
N LYS A 314 13.17 -4.48 -8.00
CA LYS A 314 14.23 -4.32 -6.97
C LYS A 314 14.10 -3.01 -6.18
N HIS A 315 13.58 -1.96 -6.81
CA HIS A 315 13.35 -0.68 -6.16
C HIS A 315 12.17 -0.76 -5.16
N ILE A 316 11.13 -1.54 -5.50
CA ILE A 316 10.00 -1.80 -4.60
C ILE A 316 10.48 -2.44 -3.30
N GLN A 317 11.23 -3.54 -3.40
CA GLN A 317 11.77 -4.25 -2.23
C GLN A 317 12.56 -3.30 -1.31
N LYS A 318 13.52 -2.57 -1.87
CA LYS A 318 14.38 -1.64 -1.12
C LYS A 318 13.56 -0.54 -0.42
N LEU A 319 12.58 0.05 -1.12
CA LEU A 319 11.81 1.17 -0.56
C LEU A 319 10.75 0.72 0.43
N LEU A 320 10.14 -0.46 0.28
CA LEU A 320 9.22 -1.00 1.28
C LEU A 320 9.92 -1.27 2.61
N VAL A 321 11.14 -1.80 2.58
CA VAL A 321 11.97 -1.97 3.79
C VAL A 321 12.31 -0.61 4.40
N LYS A 322 12.78 0.34 3.58
CA LYS A 322 13.15 1.68 4.04
C LYS A 322 11.96 2.47 4.59
N GLN A 323 10.74 2.22 4.10
CA GLN A 323 9.52 2.90 4.51
C GLN A 323 9.29 2.82 6.03
N VAL A 324 9.67 1.71 6.67
CA VAL A 324 9.44 1.46 8.10
C VAL A 324 10.11 2.52 8.98
N VAL A 325 11.29 2.98 8.56
CA VAL A 325 12.13 3.95 9.30
C VAL A 325 12.20 5.33 8.63
N SER A 326 11.47 5.55 7.55
CA SER A 326 11.50 6.80 6.77
C SER A 326 10.18 7.53 6.85
N PRO A 327 10.20 8.87 6.79
CA PRO A 327 8.98 9.65 6.72
C PRO A 327 8.10 9.29 5.53
N VAL A 328 6.78 9.30 5.74
CA VAL A 328 5.79 9.18 4.67
C VAL A 328 5.65 10.54 3.97
N LEU A 329 6.09 10.64 2.74
CA LEU A 329 6.01 11.86 1.92
C LEU A 329 4.68 11.93 1.16
N TRP A 330 3.55 11.95 1.92
CA TRP A 330 2.22 11.89 1.31
C TRP A 330 1.85 13.13 0.51
N GLU A 331 2.20 14.31 1.00
CA GLU A 331 2.02 15.57 0.29
C GLU A 331 2.71 15.54 -1.08
N GLN A 332 3.98 15.09 -1.13
CA GLN A 332 4.75 14.94 -2.37
C GLN A 332 4.14 13.88 -3.28
N THR A 333 3.65 12.78 -2.71
CA THR A 333 2.92 11.74 -3.44
C THR A 333 1.68 12.35 -4.10
N MET A 334 0.86 13.12 -3.39
CA MET A 334 -0.32 13.78 -3.96
C MET A 334 0.05 14.75 -5.08
N HIS A 335 1.12 15.53 -4.90
CA HIS A 335 1.60 16.40 -5.98
C HIS A 335 2.00 15.59 -7.21
N SER A 336 2.75 14.51 -7.05
CA SER A 336 3.20 13.64 -8.16
C SER A 336 2.04 12.94 -8.87
N VAL A 337 1.03 12.46 -8.13
CA VAL A 337 -0.17 11.78 -8.68
C VAL A 337 -1.00 12.75 -9.51
N TYR A 338 -1.15 14.00 -9.02
CA TYR A 338 -2.04 15.00 -9.63
C TYR A 338 -1.29 16.07 -10.44
N GLU A 339 0.00 15.89 -10.71
CA GLU A 339 0.75 16.78 -11.61
C GLU A 339 0.16 16.72 -13.03
N ARG A 340 -0.16 17.89 -13.61
CA ARG A 340 -0.79 18.01 -14.92
C ARG A 340 -0.38 19.29 -15.63
N LYS A 341 -0.48 19.25 -16.97
CA LYS A 341 -0.41 20.46 -17.78
C LYS A 341 -1.61 21.35 -17.47
N GLN A 342 -1.40 22.65 -17.51
CA GLN A 342 -2.47 23.63 -17.33
C GLN A 342 -3.62 23.39 -18.32
N GLY A 343 -4.87 23.46 -17.85
CA GLY A 343 -6.06 23.20 -18.65
C GLY A 343 -6.48 21.71 -18.74
N THR A 344 -5.68 20.77 -18.20
CA THR A 344 -6.05 19.35 -18.16
C THR A 344 -6.93 19.07 -16.94
N GLU A 345 -8.01 18.32 -17.11
CA GLU A 345 -8.87 17.90 -16.02
C GLU A 345 -8.22 16.84 -15.13
N PHE A 346 -8.69 16.78 -13.88
CA PHE A 346 -8.25 15.76 -12.92
C PHE A 346 -9.00 14.43 -13.11
N PRO A 347 -8.35 13.28 -12.87
CA PRO A 347 -8.99 11.98 -12.89
C PRO A 347 -9.98 11.85 -11.74
N TYR A 348 -10.93 10.93 -11.87
CA TYR A 348 -11.73 10.50 -10.72
C TYR A 348 -10.82 9.80 -9.71
N THR A 349 -11.04 10.09 -8.44
CA THR A 349 -10.26 9.50 -7.35
C THR A 349 -11.18 8.70 -6.45
N TYR A 350 -10.81 7.47 -6.15
CA TYR A 350 -11.55 6.59 -5.25
C TYR A 350 -10.64 6.19 -4.08
N GLU A 351 -11.08 6.47 -2.85
CA GLU A 351 -10.48 5.91 -1.65
C GLU A 351 -11.12 4.55 -1.38
N VAL A 352 -10.32 3.48 -1.40
CA VAL A 352 -10.75 2.09 -1.27
C VAL A 352 -10.25 1.51 0.05
N GLY A 353 -11.15 1.20 0.95
CA GLY A 353 -10.83 0.69 2.28
C GLY A 353 -11.59 1.38 3.40
N PRO A 354 -11.25 1.10 4.66
CA PRO A 354 -11.93 1.71 5.79
C PRO A 354 -11.59 3.20 5.95
N GLY A 355 -12.56 3.97 6.40
CA GLY A 355 -12.41 5.41 6.63
C GLY A 355 -12.33 6.24 5.34
N ASN A 356 -12.23 7.56 5.52
CA ASN A 356 -12.17 8.54 4.42
C ASN A 356 -11.10 9.64 4.64
N GLN A 357 -10.04 9.27 5.34
CA GLN A 357 -9.01 10.22 5.78
C GLN A 357 -8.18 10.75 4.61
N LEU A 358 -7.91 9.92 3.60
CA LEU A 358 -7.11 10.33 2.45
C LEU A 358 -7.83 11.36 1.59
N GLY A 359 -9.17 11.26 1.48
CA GLY A 359 -9.98 12.28 0.84
C GLY A 359 -9.92 13.63 1.56
N ALA A 360 -9.94 13.61 2.90
CA ALA A 360 -9.79 14.83 3.69
C ALA A 360 -8.40 15.48 3.49
N ILE A 361 -7.34 14.67 3.40
CA ILE A 361 -5.98 15.14 3.10
C ILE A 361 -5.90 15.67 1.67
N LEU A 362 -6.44 14.94 0.68
CA LEU A 362 -6.47 15.36 -0.71
C LEU A 362 -7.13 16.74 -0.88
N LYS A 363 -8.21 17.00 -0.15
CA LYS A 363 -8.89 18.30 -0.13
C LYS A 363 -7.95 19.45 0.23
N GLN A 364 -7.02 19.20 1.16
CA GLN A 364 -6.05 20.21 1.59
C GLN A 364 -4.86 20.33 0.64
N CYS A 365 -4.46 19.24 -0.03
CA CYS A 365 -3.39 19.24 -1.02
C CYS A 365 -3.85 19.83 -2.36
N ASN A 366 -5.04 19.43 -2.84
CA ASN A 366 -5.56 19.78 -4.16
C ASN A 366 -7.09 19.76 -4.19
N LEU A 367 -7.69 20.93 -3.95
CA LEU A 367 -9.14 21.07 -3.93
C LEU A 367 -9.80 20.75 -5.28
N LYS A 368 -9.11 20.99 -6.41
CA LYS A 368 -9.65 20.71 -7.75
C LYS A 368 -9.72 19.20 -7.99
N ALA A 369 -8.67 18.46 -7.63
CA ALA A 369 -8.67 16.99 -7.71
C ALA A 369 -9.71 16.39 -6.74
N TRP A 370 -9.87 16.97 -5.55
CA TRP A 370 -10.85 16.50 -4.57
C TRP A 370 -12.30 16.63 -5.05
N LYS A 371 -12.64 17.54 -5.95
CA LYS A 371 -13.98 17.62 -6.54
C LYS A 371 -14.39 16.36 -7.30
N GLN A 372 -13.43 15.55 -7.74
CA GLN A 372 -13.62 14.25 -8.40
C GLN A 372 -13.40 13.05 -7.46
N TYR A 373 -13.35 13.31 -6.14
CA TYR A 373 -13.13 12.26 -5.14
C TYR A 373 -14.44 11.57 -4.75
N LYS A 374 -14.34 10.25 -4.57
CA LYS A 374 -15.38 9.39 -4.01
C LYS A 374 -14.77 8.42 -3.00
N HIS A 375 -15.53 8.05 -1.98
CA HIS A 375 -15.15 7.00 -1.04
C HIS A 375 -15.96 5.74 -1.34
N VAL A 376 -15.30 4.60 -1.32
CA VAL A 376 -15.93 3.29 -1.46
C VAL A 376 -16.30 2.79 -0.07
N ASP A 377 -17.52 3.06 0.35
CA ASP A 377 -18.01 2.68 1.68
C ASP A 377 -17.92 1.16 1.91
N SER A 378 -17.23 0.77 2.98
CA SER A 378 -17.05 -0.62 3.39
C SER A 378 -18.17 -1.15 4.30
N THR A 379 -19.07 -0.26 4.78
CA THR A 379 -20.13 -0.59 5.76
C THR A 379 -21.52 -0.68 5.15
N MET A 380 -21.82 0.04 4.07
CA MET A 380 -23.17 0.07 3.50
C MET A 380 -23.54 -1.23 2.79
N CYS A 381 -24.67 -1.78 3.21
CA CYS A 381 -25.44 -2.79 2.48
C CYS A 381 -26.46 -2.05 1.60
N ILE A 382 -26.37 -2.14 0.25
CA ILE A 382 -27.30 -1.48 -0.69
C ILE A 382 -28.71 -2.12 -0.65
N ILE A 383 -29.21 -2.61 0.47
CA ILE A 383 -30.58 -3.15 0.56
C ILE A 383 -31.63 -2.05 0.75
N ALA A 384 -31.24 -0.78 0.93
CA ALA A 384 -32.16 0.30 1.32
C ALA A 384 -32.55 1.27 0.21
N MET A 385 -32.27 1.02 -1.08
CA MET A 385 -32.62 1.98 -2.16
C MET A 385 -33.68 1.49 -3.16
N ASN A 386 -34.31 0.32 -2.97
CA ASN A 386 -35.36 -0.16 -3.89
C ASN A 386 -36.75 -0.25 -3.28
N ILE A 387 -37.06 0.56 -2.26
CA ILE A 387 -38.43 0.65 -1.73
C ILE A 387 -38.89 2.12 -1.67
N PHE A 388 -38.75 2.86 -2.75
CA PHE A 388 -39.54 4.06 -3.02
C PHE A 388 -39.41 4.42 -4.49
N PHE A 389 -40.17 3.74 -5.34
CA PHE A 389 -40.75 4.26 -6.58
C PHE A 389 -42.10 3.51 -6.81
#